data_3f65e9e8664980c3d80ee5f1bee9f65d
#
_entry.id   3f65e9e8664980c3d80ee5f1bee9f65d
#
_cell.length_a   1.000
_cell.length_b   1.000
_cell.length_c   1.000
_cell.angle_alpha   90.00
_cell.angle_beta   90.00
_cell.angle_gamma   90.00
#
_symmetry.space_group_name_H-M   'P 1'
#
loop_
_entity.id
_entity.type
_entity.pdbx_description
1 polymer ?
#
loop_
_entity_poly.entity_id
_entity_poly.type
_entity_poly.pdbx_seq_one_letter_code
_entity_poly.pdbx_strand_id
1 'polypeptide(L)'
;MSKIKILIVEDESIIALNLKETLIELGYEPCGIAPNRCRTIALLEKGIQPDLILMDIYLKGPTTGIELAKELKITMPEVPVIFLTANSELATIKEASKAFSYGYIIKPYKKPSLHAAIEVAIAKVNEDNKKREKLDAIENINKTLEHQLTVNRDKNHRTVQLKYGYLYDKETNILYYGDEPVKLTSKEKSIIDLLCNSAGHFISQDQMEYAIWQDEPAGYAAFRSVLFRLRSKVHKDLITNQNNTGYKIELF
;
A
#
# COMPACT_ATOMS: atom_id res chain seq x y z
N MET A 1 -34.58 0.48 1.74
CA MET A 1 -33.48 0.90 0.85
C MET A 1 -33.73 2.34 0.43
N SER A 2 -32.74 3.21 0.48
CA SER A 2 -32.85 4.57 -0.08
C SER A 2 -33.03 4.47 -1.60
N LYS A 3 -33.84 5.37 -2.16
CA LYS A 3 -34.01 5.44 -3.61
C LYS A 3 -32.73 5.95 -4.25
N ILE A 4 -32.39 5.42 -5.44
CA ILE A 4 -31.23 5.89 -6.24
C ILE A 4 -31.52 7.30 -6.73
N LYS A 5 -30.62 8.24 -6.40
CA LYS A 5 -30.73 9.66 -6.76
C LYS A 5 -30.10 9.92 -8.13
N ILE A 6 -30.88 10.45 -9.05
CA ILE A 6 -30.47 10.67 -10.44
C ILE A 6 -30.50 12.17 -10.76
N LEU A 7 -29.35 12.71 -11.18
CA LEU A 7 -29.28 14.07 -11.72
C LEU A 7 -29.51 14.01 -13.24
N ILE A 8 -30.40 14.85 -13.73
CA ILE A 8 -30.72 14.99 -15.15
C ILE A 8 -29.99 16.22 -15.69
N VAL A 9 -29.19 16.04 -16.72
CA VAL A 9 -28.50 17.13 -17.44
C VAL A 9 -28.99 17.12 -18.90
N GLU A 10 -29.95 17.99 -19.18
CA GLU A 10 -30.70 18.05 -20.45
C GLU A 10 -31.16 19.49 -20.67
N ASP A 11 -30.87 20.08 -21.82
CA ASP A 11 -31.18 21.48 -22.12
C ASP A 11 -32.61 21.70 -22.65
N GLU A 12 -33.22 20.63 -23.18
CA GLU A 12 -34.62 20.68 -23.60
C GLU A 12 -35.54 20.39 -22.44
N SER A 13 -36.21 21.44 -21.92
CA SER A 13 -37.06 21.35 -20.73
C SER A 13 -38.18 20.30 -20.83
N ILE A 14 -38.76 20.11 -22.02
CA ILE A 14 -39.84 19.13 -22.24
C ILE A 14 -39.26 17.70 -22.09
N ILE A 15 -38.08 17.45 -22.66
CA ILE A 15 -37.39 16.15 -22.55
C ILE A 15 -36.96 15.88 -21.09
N ALA A 16 -36.42 16.90 -20.43
CA ALA A 16 -35.99 16.80 -19.03
C ALA A 16 -37.18 16.49 -18.09
N LEU A 17 -38.32 17.12 -18.29
CA LEU A 17 -39.52 16.86 -17.49
C LEU A 17 -40.10 15.47 -17.75
N ASN A 18 -40.21 15.05 -19.01
CA ASN A 18 -40.67 13.70 -19.35
C ASN A 18 -39.74 12.63 -18.75
N LEU A 19 -38.39 12.85 -18.83
CA LEU A 19 -37.41 11.98 -18.22
C LEU A 19 -37.57 11.90 -16.71
N LYS A 20 -37.80 13.05 -16.05
CA LYS A 20 -38.08 13.11 -14.60
C LYS A 20 -39.28 12.26 -14.21
N GLU A 21 -40.40 12.41 -14.94
CA GLU A 21 -41.64 11.64 -14.69
C GLU A 21 -41.39 10.13 -14.89
N THR A 22 -40.70 9.78 -15.98
CA THR A 22 -40.32 8.38 -16.26
C THR A 22 -39.48 7.78 -15.15
N LEU A 23 -38.50 8.52 -14.61
CA LEU A 23 -37.66 8.04 -13.50
C LEU A 23 -38.45 7.83 -12.21
N ILE A 24 -39.40 8.73 -11.90
CA ILE A 24 -40.29 8.58 -10.74
C ILE A 24 -41.14 7.31 -10.88
N GLU A 25 -41.74 7.07 -12.05
CA GLU A 25 -42.52 5.87 -12.34
C GLU A 25 -41.72 4.58 -12.21
N LEU A 26 -40.44 4.64 -12.55
CA LEU A 26 -39.49 3.51 -12.40
C LEU A 26 -38.97 3.34 -10.96
N GLY A 27 -39.38 4.23 -10.02
CA GLY A 27 -39.02 4.13 -8.63
C GLY A 27 -37.74 4.85 -8.21
N TYR A 28 -37.11 5.59 -9.12
CA TYR A 28 -35.91 6.41 -8.85
C TYR A 28 -36.26 7.77 -8.24
N GLU A 29 -35.26 8.48 -7.72
CA GLU A 29 -35.37 9.82 -7.16
C GLU A 29 -34.63 10.84 -8.05
N PRO A 30 -35.32 11.60 -8.92
CA PRO A 30 -34.68 12.70 -9.62
C PRO A 30 -34.29 13.81 -8.64
N CYS A 31 -32.99 13.94 -8.37
CA CYS A 31 -32.46 14.89 -7.37
C CYS A 31 -32.22 16.32 -7.94
N GLY A 32 -32.30 16.49 -9.26
CA GLY A 32 -32.15 17.79 -9.92
C GLY A 32 -32.29 17.72 -11.41
N ILE A 33 -32.53 18.88 -12.04
CA ILE A 33 -32.46 19.09 -13.50
C ILE A 33 -31.55 20.27 -13.75
N ALA A 34 -30.60 20.11 -14.64
CA ALA A 34 -29.66 21.13 -15.09
C ALA A 34 -29.64 21.22 -16.63
N PRO A 35 -29.87 22.42 -17.19
CA PRO A 35 -29.89 22.59 -18.65
C PRO A 35 -28.49 22.78 -19.24
N ASN A 36 -27.45 22.94 -18.44
CA ASN A 36 -26.09 23.23 -18.89
C ASN A 36 -25.06 23.01 -17.76
N ARG A 37 -23.76 23.13 -18.11
CA ARG A 37 -22.63 23.01 -17.18
C ARG A 37 -22.79 23.91 -15.92
N CYS A 38 -23.06 25.22 -16.11
CA CYS A 38 -23.12 26.15 -14.95
C CYS A 38 -24.17 25.72 -13.93
N ARG A 39 -25.34 25.29 -14.39
CA ARG A 39 -26.40 24.84 -13.49
C ARG A 39 -26.09 23.50 -12.84
N THR A 40 -25.42 22.59 -13.58
CA THR A 40 -24.96 21.31 -13.01
C THR A 40 -24.02 21.55 -11.84
N ILE A 41 -22.96 22.32 -12.05
CA ILE A 41 -21.97 22.64 -11.00
C ILE A 41 -22.66 23.34 -9.82
N ALA A 42 -23.52 24.33 -10.06
CA ALA A 42 -24.23 25.04 -8.99
C ALA A 42 -25.15 24.13 -8.16
N LEU A 43 -25.72 23.06 -8.74
CA LEU A 43 -26.49 22.07 -7.99
C LEU A 43 -25.60 21.20 -7.10
N LEU A 44 -24.47 20.76 -7.62
CA LEU A 44 -23.49 19.95 -6.88
C LEU A 44 -22.85 20.75 -5.73
N GLU A 45 -22.49 22.02 -5.95
CA GLU A 45 -21.97 22.93 -4.93
C GLU A 45 -23.00 23.22 -3.81
N LYS A 46 -24.28 23.14 -4.10
CA LYS A 46 -25.36 23.22 -3.11
C LYS A 46 -25.57 21.94 -2.30
N GLY A 47 -24.74 20.94 -2.51
CA GLY A 47 -24.76 19.69 -1.75
C GLY A 47 -25.65 18.60 -2.35
N ILE A 48 -26.11 18.72 -3.61
CA ILE A 48 -26.79 17.61 -4.28
C ILE A 48 -25.75 16.52 -4.58
N GLN A 49 -26.02 15.33 -4.08
CA GLN A 49 -25.19 14.15 -4.25
C GLN A 49 -25.97 13.10 -5.06
N PRO A 50 -25.77 13.03 -6.38
CA PRO A 50 -26.39 12.01 -7.22
C PRO A 50 -25.65 10.68 -7.11
N ASP A 51 -26.40 9.57 -7.18
CA ASP A 51 -25.86 8.22 -7.35
C ASP A 51 -25.58 7.90 -8.82
N LEU A 52 -26.21 8.66 -9.75
CA LEU A 52 -26.05 8.51 -11.19
C LEU A 52 -26.42 9.82 -11.89
N ILE A 53 -25.78 10.10 -13.03
CA ILE A 53 -26.08 11.24 -13.88
C ILE A 53 -26.56 10.75 -15.24
N LEU A 54 -27.74 11.20 -15.68
CA LEU A 54 -28.21 11.08 -17.07
C LEU A 54 -27.84 12.39 -17.76
N MET A 55 -27.04 12.31 -18.83
CA MET A 55 -26.46 13.49 -19.48
C MET A 55 -26.67 13.49 -20.96
N ASP A 56 -27.30 14.51 -21.48
CA ASP A 56 -27.32 14.74 -22.93
C ASP A 56 -25.91 15.09 -23.41
N ILE A 57 -25.53 14.54 -24.57
CA ILE A 57 -24.26 14.86 -25.22
C ILE A 57 -24.26 16.32 -25.72
N TYR A 58 -25.37 16.79 -26.29
CA TYR A 58 -25.48 18.14 -26.81
C TYR A 58 -26.24 19.06 -25.86
N LEU A 59 -25.49 19.82 -25.09
CA LEU A 59 -26.03 20.83 -24.19
C LEU A 59 -25.93 22.21 -24.82
N LYS A 60 -26.91 23.09 -24.58
CA LYS A 60 -26.82 24.51 -24.98
C LYS A 60 -25.68 25.19 -24.23
N GLY A 61 -24.74 25.75 -25.00
CA GLY A 61 -23.60 26.48 -24.46
C GLY A 61 -22.28 26.06 -25.08
N PRO A 62 -21.15 26.58 -24.54
CA PRO A 62 -19.83 26.28 -25.09
C PRO A 62 -19.29 24.91 -24.70
N THR A 63 -19.92 24.21 -23.76
CA THR A 63 -19.45 22.94 -23.20
C THR A 63 -20.41 21.81 -23.55
N THR A 64 -19.90 20.77 -24.16
CA THR A 64 -20.67 19.53 -24.47
C THR A 64 -20.85 18.70 -23.19
N GLY A 65 -21.84 17.78 -23.20
CA GLY A 65 -22.02 16.81 -22.11
C GLY A 65 -20.82 15.92 -21.88
N ILE A 66 -20.05 15.61 -22.96
CA ILE A 66 -18.83 14.81 -22.87
C ILE A 66 -17.73 15.57 -22.10
N GLU A 67 -17.54 16.86 -22.39
CA GLU A 67 -16.56 17.70 -21.68
C GLU A 67 -16.95 17.88 -20.22
N LEU A 68 -18.22 18.09 -19.95
CA LEU A 68 -18.75 18.15 -18.58
C LEU A 68 -18.55 16.83 -17.83
N ALA A 69 -18.80 15.69 -18.48
CA ALA A 69 -18.58 14.39 -17.84
C ALA A 69 -17.11 14.16 -17.50
N LYS A 70 -16.16 14.60 -18.35
CA LYS A 70 -14.72 14.55 -18.06
C LYS A 70 -14.35 15.39 -16.83
N GLU A 71 -14.93 16.57 -16.70
CA GLU A 71 -14.74 17.44 -15.53
C GLU A 71 -15.30 16.79 -14.25
N LEU A 72 -16.54 16.29 -14.30
CA LEU A 72 -17.18 15.63 -13.18
C LEU A 72 -16.43 14.35 -12.74
N LYS A 73 -15.79 13.64 -13.65
CA LYS A 73 -14.99 12.46 -13.31
C LYS A 73 -13.80 12.78 -12.40
N ILE A 74 -13.26 13.99 -12.46
CA ILE A 74 -12.17 14.42 -11.60
C ILE A 74 -12.68 14.69 -10.17
N THR A 75 -13.85 15.31 -10.06
CA THR A 75 -14.44 15.73 -8.76
C THR A 75 -15.31 14.66 -8.12
N MET A 76 -15.93 13.82 -8.94
CA MET A 76 -16.88 12.76 -8.53
C MET A 76 -16.59 11.46 -9.27
N PRO A 77 -15.42 10.84 -9.07
CA PRO A 77 -14.95 9.67 -9.84
C PRO A 77 -15.85 8.44 -9.73
N GLU A 78 -16.65 8.36 -8.67
CA GLU A 78 -17.49 7.19 -8.36
C GLU A 78 -18.92 7.31 -8.92
N VAL A 79 -19.32 8.52 -9.38
CA VAL A 79 -20.66 8.72 -9.92
C VAL A 79 -20.70 8.34 -11.40
N PRO A 80 -21.49 7.33 -11.77
CA PRO A 80 -21.61 6.91 -13.17
C PRO A 80 -22.38 7.95 -13.98
N VAL A 81 -21.93 8.13 -15.23
CA VAL A 81 -22.61 8.94 -16.22
C VAL A 81 -23.14 8.02 -17.32
N ILE A 82 -24.45 8.12 -17.62
CA ILE A 82 -25.08 7.52 -18.79
C ILE A 82 -25.39 8.63 -19.77
N PHE A 83 -24.88 8.52 -20.99
CA PHE A 83 -25.15 9.51 -22.02
C PHE A 83 -26.50 9.25 -22.72
N LEU A 84 -27.25 10.34 -22.97
CA LEU A 84 -28.42 10.34 -23.84
C LEU A 84 -27.98 10.91 -25.19
N THR A 85 -28.28 10.22 -26.30
CA THR A 85 -27.74 10.60 -27.60
C THR A 85 -28.72 10.32 -28.76
N ALA A 86 -28.65 11.10 -29.82
CA ALA A 86 -29.32 10.79 -31.06
C ALA A 86 -28.51 9.76 -31.90
N ASN A 87 -29.19 8.95 -32.71
CA ASN A 87 -28.61 7.80 -33.43
C ASN A 87 -27.45 8.15 -34.41
N SER A 88 -27.33 9.40 -34.83
CA SER A 88 -26.30 9.90 -35.74
C SER A 88 -24.90 10.08 -35.14
N GLU A 89 -24.74 9.85 -33.83
CA GLU A 89 -23.58 10.29 -33.04
C GLU A 89 -22.69 9.16 -32.55
N LEU A 90 -22.91 7.94 -33.04
CA LEU A 90 -22.16 6.73 -32.63
C LEU A 90 -20.63 6.84 -32.79
N ALA A 91 -20.12 7.70 -33.69
CA ALA A 91 -18.69 7.95 -33.83
C ALA A 91 -18.12 8.75 -32.62
N THR A 92 -18.86 9.75 -32.17
CA THR A 92 -18.51 10.60 -31.02
C THR A 92 -18.59 9.83 -29.70
N ILE A 93 -19.58 8.92 -29.62
CA ILE A 93 -19.74 8.02 -28.46
C ILE A 93 -18.56 7.05 -28.33
N LYS A 94 -17.99 6.56 -29.42
CA LYS A 94 -16.80 5.69 -29.41
C LYS A 94 -15.58 6.37 -28.78
N GLU A 95 -15.43 7.66 -28.92
CA GLU A 95 -14.37 8.43 -28.25
C GLU A 95 -14.69 8.65 -26.77
N ALA A 96 -15.95 8.97 -26.45
CA ALA A 96 -16.40 9.16 -25.06
C ALA A 96 -16.43 7.85 -24.26
N SER A 97 -16.86 6.73 -24.90
CA SER A 97 -16.97 5.44 -24.23
C SER A 97 -15.62 4.80 -23.86
N LYS A 98 -14.54 5.17 -24.57
CA LYS A 98 -13.19 4.73 -24.22
C LYS A 98 -12.68 5.33 -22.90
N ALA A 99 -13.28 6.41 -22.48
CA ALA A 99 -12.79 7.14 -21.32
C ALA A 99 -13.63 7.01 -20.05
N PHE A 100 -14.98 7.06 -20.08
CA PHE A 100 -15.71 7.37 -18.82
C PHE A 100 -17.20 7.00 -18.73
N SER A 101 -17.86 6.38 -19.72
CA SER A 101 -19.30 6.12 -19.60
C SER A 101 -19.62 4.70 -19.13
N TYR A 102 -20.52 4.61 -18.18
CA TYR A 102 -21.10 3.33 -17.75
C TYR A 102 -22.19 2.85 -18.73
N GLY A 103 -22.54 3.67 -19.71
CA GLY A 103 -23.49 3.33 -20.77
C GLY A 103 -23.93 4.54 -21.59
N TYR A 104 -24.69 4.25 -22.64
CA TYR A 104 -25.41 5.27 -23.41
C TYR A 104 -26.80 4.77 -23.78
N ILE A 105 -27.72 5.69 -24.02
CA ILE A 105 -29.09 5.43 -24.40
C ILE A 105 -29.42 6.27 -25.63
N ILE A 106 -29.91 5.61 -26.68
CA ILE A 106 -30.28 6.27 -27.93
C ILE A 106 -31.70 6.83 -27.79
N LYS A 107 -31.88 8.12 -28.09
CA LYS A 107 -33.18 8.78 -28.19
C LYS A 107 -33.86 8.44 -29.56
N PRO A 108 -35.20 8.16 -29.62
CA PRO A 108 -36.10 8.05 -28.47
C PRO A 108 -35.98 6.70 -27.77
N TYR A 109 -35.95 6.72 -26.43
CA TYR A 109 -35.82 5.50 -25.63
C TYR A 109 -37.15 5.04 -25.02
N LYS A 110 -37.25 3.74 -24.77
CA LYS A 110 -38.39 3.13 -24.04
C LYS A 110 -38.06 3.01 -22.56
N LYS A 111 -39.08 3.08 -21.66
CA LYS A 111 -38.93 2.92 -20.23
C LYS A 111 -38.10 1.69 -19.80
N PRO A 112 -38.35 0.47 -20.39
CA PRO A 112 -37.55 -0.71 -20.03
C PRO A 112 -36.06 -0.57 -20.41
N SER A 113 -35.73 0.09 -21.50
CA SER A 113 -34.34 0.30 -21.91
C SER A 113 -33.61 1.29 -21.00
N LEU A 114 -34.30 2.36 -20.57
CA LEU A 114 -33.77 3.30 -19.59
C LEU A 114 -33.51 2.61 -18.24
N HIS A 115 -34.49 1.85 -17.75
CA HIS A 115 -34.36 1.09 -16.51
C HIS A 115 -33.18 0.10 -16.56
N ALA A 116 -33.11 -0.71 -17.61
CA ALA A 116 -32.02 -1.67 -17.77
C ALA A 116 -30.64 -1.01 -17.81
N ALA A 117 -30.50 0.13 -18.49
CA ALA A 117 -29.22 0.84 -18.54
C ALA A 117 -28.82 1.40 -17.17
N ILE A 118 -29.77 1.94 -16.39
CA ILE A 118 -29.51 2.42 -15.04
C ILE A 118 -29.07 1.27 -14.13
N GLU A 119 -29.78 0.15 -14.13
CA GLU A 119 -29.47 -1.01 -13.30
C GLU A 119 -28.07 -1.58 -13.64
N VAL A 120 -27.72 -1.70 -14.92
CA VAL A 120 -26.40 -2.15 -15.36
C VAL A 120 -25.30 -1.19 -14.90
N ALA A 121 -25.52 0.13 -15.01
CA ALA A 121 -24.54 1.12 -14.57
C ALA A 121 -24.30 1.04 -13.06
N ILE A 122 -25.36 0.97 -12.26
CA ILE A 122 -25.26 0.85 -10.80
C ILE A 122 -24.57 -0.48 -10.39
N ALA A 123 -24.94 -1.59 -11.02
CA ALA A 123 -24.31 -2.88 -10.74
C ALA A 123 -22.80 -2.84 -11.04
N LYS A 124 -22.39 -2.20 -12.14
CA LYS A 124 -21.00 -2.06 -12.52
C LYS A 124 -20.22 -1.18 -11.52
N VAL A 125 -20.79 -0.06 -11.09
CA VAL A 125 -20.16 0.78 -10.04
C VAL A 125 -19.94 -0.01 -8.76
N ASN A 126 -20.96 -0.75 -8.32
CA ASN A 126 -20.86 -1.57 -7.12
C ASN A 126 -19.78 -2.66 -7.24
N GLU A 127 -19.61 -3.23 -8.44
CA GLU A 127 -18.54 -4.20 -8.70
C GLU A 127 -17.15 -3.55 -8.67
N ASP A 128 -17.00 -2.38 -9.31
CA ASP A 128 -15.75 -1.62 -9.35
C ASP A 128 -15.34 -1.15 -7.95
N ASN A 129 -16.29 -0.68 -7.14
CA ASN A 129 -16.06 -0.28 -5.75
C ASN A 129 -15.60 -1.47 -4.89
N LYS A 130 -16.26 -2.63 -5.01
CA LYS A 130 -15.83 -3.86 -4.32
C LYS A 130 -14.43 -4.33 -4.73
N LYS A 131 -14.06 -4.17 -6.00
CA LYS A 131 -12.70 -4.47 -6.47
C LYS A 131 -11.69 -3.52 -5.87
N ARG A 132 -12.00 -2.21 -5.79
CA ARG A 132 -11.14 -1.20 -5.18
C ARG A 132 -10.93 -1.47 -3.70
N GLU A 133 -11.99 -1.71 -2.94
CA GLU A 133 -11.89 -2.06 -1.51
C GLU A 133 -11.00 -3.28 -1.26
N LYS A 134 -11.09 -4.31 -2.12
CA LYS A 134 -10.23 -5.49 -2.03
C LYS A 134 -8.77 -5.17 -2.33
N LEU A 135 -8.50 -4.32 -3.33
CA LEU A 135 -7.13 -3.91 -3.67
C LEU A 135 -6.52 -3.08 -2.55
N ASP A 136 -7.26 -2.13 -1.97
CA ASP A 136 -6.82 -1.31 -0.85
C ASP A 136 -6.53 -2.18 0.40
N ALA A 137 -7.38 -3.18 0.66
CA ALA A 137 -7.15 -4.14 1.74
C ALA A 137 -5.86 -4.96 1.54
N ILE A 138 -5.60 -5.45 0.31
CA ILE A 138 -4.38 -6.19 -0.04
C ILE A 138 -3.15 -5.28 0.09
N GLU A 139 -3.21 -4.04 -0.36
CA GLU A 139 -2.11 -3.08 -0.25
C GLU A 139 -1.77 -2.78 1.21
N ASN A 140 -2.78 -2.61 2.07
CA ASN A 140 -2.58 -2.42 3.50
C ASN A 140 -1.95 -3.64 4.18
N ILE A 141 -2.37 -4.86 3.81
CA ILE A 141 -1.76 -6.10 4.32
C ILE A 141 -0.29 -6.18 3.87
N ASN A 142 0.01 -5.89 2.60
CA ASN A 142 1.37 -5.91 2.08
C ASN A 142 2.27 -4.90 2.80
N LYS A 143 1.81 -3.66 3.03
CA LYS A 143 2.55 -2.65 3.82
C LYS A 143 2.84 -3.12 5.24
N THR A 144 1.86 -3.79 5.87
CA THR A 144 2.04 -4.35 7.22
C THR A 144 3.07 -5.48 7.23
N LEU A 145 3.03 -6.38 6.24
CA LEU A 145 3.99 -7.47 6.09
C LEU A 145 5.40 -6.96 5.80
N GLU A 146 5.56 -5.97 4.94
CA GLU A 146 6.85 -5.33 4.66
C GLU A 146 7.42 -4.67 5.91
N HIS A 147 6.60 -3.99 6.70
CA HIS A 147 7.04 -3.42 7.98
C HIS A 147 7.47 -4.50 8.97
N GLN A 148 6.74 -5.62 9.07
CA GLN A 148 7.13 -6.75 9.92
C GLN A 148 8.43 -7.42 9.43
N LEU A 149 8.64 -7.53 8.12
CA LEU A 149 9.86 -8.07 7.53
C LEU A 149 11.06 -7.15 7.76
N THR A 150 10.91 -5.84 7.70
CA THR A 150 11.99 -4.88 8.01
C THR A 150 12.36 -4.92 9.49
N VAL A 151 11.37 -4.92 10.40
CA VAL A 151 11.61 -5.06 11.83
C VAL A 151 12.30 -6.39 12.18
N ASN A 152 11.94 -7.49 11.51
CA ASN A 152 12.60 -8.78 11.72
C ASN A 152 14.01 -8.85 11.06
N ARG A 153 14.23 -8.17 9.93
CA ARG A 153 15.58 -8.02 9.34
C ARG A 153 16.51 -7.23 10.25
N ASP A 154 16.04 -6.12 10.81
CA ASP A 154 16.83 -5.31 11.73
C ASP A 154 17.17 -6.09 13.03
N LYS A 155 16.25 -6.89 13.56
CA LYS A 155 16.53 -7.78 14.68
C LYS A 155 17.57 -8.85 14.33
N ASN A 156 17.51 -9.47 13.14
CA ASN A 156 18.47 -10.48 12.70
C ASN A 156 19.86 -9.89 12.35
N HIS A 157 19.95 -8.60 11.97
CA HIS A 157 21.25 -7.93 11.77
C HIS A 157 21.85 -7.44 13.09
N ARG A 158 21.04 -7.24 14.12
CA ARG A 158 21.44 -6.73 15.41
C ARG A 158 22.01 -7.82 16.33
N THR A 159 21.48 -9.02 16.26
CA THR A 159 21.86 -10.12 17.15
C THR A 159 22.47 -11.28 16.38
N VAL A 160 23.48 -11.92 16.98
CA VAL A 160 24.12 -13.13 16.47
C VAL A 160 23.77 -14.28 17.42
N GLN A 161 23.08 -15.29 16.91
CA GLN A 161 22.84 -16.52 17.63
C GLN A 161 24.08 -17.40 17.63
N LEU A 162 24.53 -17.81 18.82
CA LEU A 162 25.67 -18.63 19.03
C LEU A 162 25.24 -19.99 19.58
N LYS A 163 26.05 -21.01 19.40
CA LYS A 163 25.80 -22.32 20.00
C LYS A 163 25.72 -22.24 21.54
N TYR A 164 25.23 -23.30 22.14
CA TYR A 164 25.15 -23.50 23.58
C TYR A 164 24.24 -22.47 24.30
N GLY A 165 23.26 -21.87 23.59
CA GLY A 165 22.27 -20.94 24.20
C GLY A 165 22.79 -19.51 24.41
N TYR A 166 23.86 -19.12 23.73
CA TYR A 166 24.35 -17.76 23.75
C TYR A 166 23.75 -16.89 22.65
N LEU A 167 23.57 -15.59 22.96
CA LEU A 167 23.13 -14.54 22.03
C LEU A 167 24.05 -13.33 22.19
N TYR A 168 24.57 -12.82 21.09
CA TYR A 168 25.38 -11.59 21.10
C TYR A 168 24.64 -10.46 20.41
N ASP A 169 24.43 -9.34 21.15
CA ASP A 169 23.85 -8.11 20.62
C ASP A 169 24.99 -7.19 20.15
N LYS A 170 25.09 -6.97 18.82
CA LYS A 170 26.13 -6.15 18.20
C LYS A 170 26.03 -4.66 18.51
N GLU A 171 24.85 -4.15 18.80
CA GLU A 171 24.64 -2.73 19.07
C GLU A 171 25.06 -2.37 20.49
N THR A 172 24.71 -3.22 21.44
CA THR A 172 25.05 -3.00 22.86
C THR A 172 26.37 -3.62 23.28
N ASN A 173 26.99 -4.46 22.40
CA ASN A 173 28.18 -5.26 22.69
C ASN A 173 28.03 -6.12 23.96
N ILE A 174 26.85 -6.73 24.12
CA ILE A 174 26.54 -7.59 25.26
C ILE A 174 26.34 -9.02 24.78
N LEU A 175 27.03 -9.96 25.47
CA LEU A 175 26.79 -11.40 25.31
C LEU A 175 25.80 -11.84 26.38
N TYR A 176 24.76 -12.55 25.96
CA TYR A 176 23.75 -13.15 26.84
C TYR A 176 23.88 -14.68 26.86
N TYR A 177 23.54 -15.27 27.99
CA TYR A 177 23.28 -16.70 28.12
C TYR A 177 21.82 -16.88 28.58
N GLY A 178 20.96 -17.40 27.71
CA GLY A 178 19.52 -17.23 27.91
C GLY A 178 19.17 -15.73 27.94
N ASP A 179 18.49 -15.31 29.00
CA ASP A 179 18.10 -13.90 29.22
C ASP A 179 19.08 -13.12 30.10
N GLU A 180 20.15 -13.76 30.59
CA GLU A 180 21.09 -13.17 31.55
C GLU A 180 22.36 -12.64 30.82
N PRO A 181 22.79 -11.37 31.09
CA PRO A 181 24.01 -10.83 30.51
C PRO A 181 25.27 -11.45 31.15
N VAL A 182 26.18 -11.91 30.31
CA VAL A 182 27.48 -12.41 30.76
C VAL A 182 28.41 -11.25 31.15
N LYS A 183 28.94 -11.24 32.36
CA LYS A 183 29.84 -10.18 32.82
C LYS A 183 31.23 -10.30 32.18
N LEU A 184 31.49 -9.49 31.18
CA LEU A 184 32.74 -9.43 30.44
C LEU A 184 33.47 -8.10 30.67
N THR A 185 34.80 -8.14 30.73
CA THR A 185 35.66 -6.94 30.70
C THR A 185 35.71 -6.37 29.27
N SER A 186 36.20 -5.11 29.12
CA SER A 186 36.29 -4.47 27.80
C SER A 186 37.08 -5.31 26.76
N LYS A 187 38.22 -5.86 27.17
CA LYS A 187 39.04 -6.71 26.26
C LYS A 187 38.36 -8.04 25.91
N GLU A 188 37.62 -8.66 26.84
CA GLU A 188 36.82 -9.86 26.58
C GLU A 188 35.67 -9.58 25.64
N LYS A 189 35.00 -8.41 25.76
CA LYS A 189 33.98 -7.96 24.83
C LYS A 189 34.53 -7.75 23.44
N SER A 190 35.71 -7.12 23.30
CA SER A 190 36.37 -6.94 22.00
C SER A 190 36.71 -8.28 21.32
N ILE A 191 37.07 -9.32 22.09
CA ILE A 191 37.27 -10.65 21.54
C ILE A 191 35.98 -11.25 21.00
N ILE A 192 34.89 -11.18 21.76
CA ILE A 192 33.57 -11.70 21.32
C ILE A 192 33.10 -10.94 20.11
N ASP A 193 33.17 -9.61 20.09
CA ASP A 193 32.76 -8.78 18.96
C ASP A 193 33.53 -9.15 17.68
N LEU A 194 34.84 -9.25 17.76
CA LEU A 194 35.70 -9.61 16.63
C LEU A 194 35.31 -10.99 16.08
N LEU A 195 35.16 -11.99 16.96
CA LEU A 195 34.80 -13.35 16.56
C LEU A 195 33.37 -13.44 16.00
N CYS A 196 32.41 -12.71 16.52
CA CYS A 196 31.04 -12.66 15.99
C CYS A 196 30.98 -11.96 14.63
N ASN A 197 31.82 -10.94 14.40
CA ASN A 197 31.91 -10.25 13.11
C ASN A 197 32.65 -11.06 12.04
N SER A 198 33.44 -12.05 12.42
CA SER A 198 34.11 -12.98 11.47
C SER A 198 33.14 -14.01 10.85
N ALA A 199 31.86 -14.00 11.22
CA ALA A 199 30.85 -14.92 10.70
C ALA A 199 31.27 -16.42 10.75
N GLY A 200 31.90 -16.85 11.82
CA GLY A 200 32.34 -18.23 12.03
C GLY A 200 33.65 -18.61 11.34
N HIS A 201 34.33 -17.65 10.69
CA HIS A 201 35.65 -17.87 10.15
C HIS A 201 36.72 -17.79 11.23
N PHE A 202 37.85 -18.50 11.00
CA PHE A 202 38.97 -18.41 11.92
C PHE A 202 39.70 -17.08 11.75
N ILE A 203 40.06 -16.48 12.88
CA ILE A 203 40.92 -15.28 12.96
C ILE A 203 42.24 -15.69 13.61
N SER A 204 43.33 -15.31 13.00
CA SER A 204 44.65 -15.62 13.58
C SER A 204 44.88 -14.86 14.88
N GLN A 205 45.75 -15.41 15.73
CA GLN A 205 46.10 -14.76 16.98
C GLN A 205 46.67 -13.35 16.76
N ASP A 206 47.56 -13.18 15.79
CA ASP A 206 48.18 -11.90 15.45
C ASP A 206 47.15 -10.85 15.01
N GLN A 207 46.17 -11.27 14.20
CA GLN A 207 45.03 -10.38 13.82
C GLN A 207 44.19 -9.95 15.04
N MET A 208 43.94 -10.88 15.97
CA MET A 208 43.18 -10.57 17.18
C MET A 208 44.00 -9.66 18.11
N GLU A 209 45.27 -9.92 18.31
CA GLU A 209 46.14 -9.06 19.12
C GLU A 209 46.21 -7.65 18.53
N TYR A 210 46.43 -7.52 17.24
CA TYR A 210 46.45 -6.22 16.55
C TYR A 210 45.12 -5.45 16.71
N ALA A 211 44.00 -6.12 16.52
CA ALA A 211 42.66 -5.47 16.62
C ALA A 211 42.31 -5.02 18.06
N ILE A 212 42.80 -5.73 19.07
CA ILE A 212 42.43 -5.48 20.48
C ILE A 212 43.40 -4.54 21.20
N TRP A 213 44.67 -4.50 20.77
CA TRP A 213 45.75 -3.71 21.37
C TRP A 213 46.41 -2.75 20.37
N GLN A 214 45.60 -1.92 19.68
CA GLN A 214 46.05 -1.03 18.59
C GLN A 214 47.21 -0.09 18.94
N ASP A 215 47.34 0.32 20.22
CA ASP A 215 48.29 1.35 20.67
C ASP A 215 49.38 0.84 21.67
N GLU A 216 49.27 -0.40 22.15
CA GLU A 216 50.23 -1.00 23.05
C GLU A 216 50.47 -2.44 22.65
N PRO A 217 51.68 -2.84 22.17
CA PRO A 217 51.97 -4.24 21.88
C PRO A 217 51.88 -5.05 23.18
N ALA A 218 50.69 -5.60 23.42
CA ALA A 218 50.54 -6.56 24.52
C ALA A 218 51.29 -7.82 24.12
N GLY A 219 52.29 -8.17 24.85
CA GLY A 219 53.06 -9.40 24.60
C GLY A 219 52.12 -10.62 24.61
N TYR A 220 52.51 -11.66 23.89
CA TYR A 220 51.82 -12.95 23.73
C TYR A 220 51.13 -13.52 25.00
N ALA A 221 51.68 -13.24 26.18
CA ALA A 221 51.13 -13.63 27.46
C ALA A 221 49.82 -12.92 27.82
N ALA A 222 49.61 -11.63 27.40
CA ALA A 222 48.44 -10.85 27.74
C ALA A 222 47.20 -11.37 27.01
N PHE A 223 47.30 -11.67 25.69
CA PHE A 223 46.21 -12.24 24.92
C PHE A 223 45.73 -13.58 25.49
N ARG A 224 46.67 -14.50 25.76
CA ARG A 224 46.34 -15.80 26.38
C ARG A 224 45.62 -15.66 27.71
N SER A 225 46.06 -14.73 28.55
CA SER A 225 45.44 -14.47 29.87
C SER A 225 44.02 -13.99 29.72
N VAL A 226 43.71 -13.06 28.76
CA VAL A 226 42.37 -12.58 28.53
C VAL A 226 41.47 -13.67 27.97
N LEU A 227 41.98 -14.44 26.98
CA LEU A 227 41.25 -15.55 26.37
C LEU A 227 40.94 -16.66 27.39
N PHE A 228 41.90 -17.00 28.26
CA PHE A 228 41.69 -17.98 29.32
C PHE A 228 40.53 -17.54 30.27
N ARG A 229 40.54 -16.27 30.73
CA ARG A 229 39.49 -15.73 31.58
C ARG A 229 38.12 -15.69 30.85
N LEU A 230 38.12 -15.35 29.55
CA LEU A 230 36.89 -15.37 28.75
C LEU A 230 36.33 -16.81 28.66
N ARG A 231 37.16 -17.78 28.38
CA ARG A 231 36.76 -19.20 28.31
C ARG A 231 36.23 -19.76 29.62
N SER A 232 36.70 -19.24 30.76
CA SER A 232 36.17 -19.66 32.06
C SER A 232 34.76 -19.09 32.36
N LYS A 233 34.31 -18.08 31.61
CA LYS A 233 32.98 -17.43 31.75
C LYS A 233 31.95 -17.93 30.76
N VAL A 234 32.35 -18.63 29.73
CA VAL A 234 31.47 -19.15 28.66
C VAL A 234 31.64 -20.67 28.52
N HIS A 235 30.74 -21.29 27.75
CA HIS A 235 30.87 -22.73 27.47
C HIS A 235 32.23 -23.03 26.80
N LYS A 236 32.92 -24.09 27.23
CA LYS A 236 34.27 -24.44 26.83
C LYS A 236 34.48 -24.59 25.29
N ASP A 237 33.41 -25.03 24.60
CA ASP A 237 33.42 -25.28 23.16
C ASP A 237 32.82 -24.11 22.36
N LEU A 238 32.44 -22.98 23.01
CA LEU A 238 31.89 -21.80 22.33
C LEU A 238 32.95 -21.12 21.47
N ILE A 239 34.21 -21.06 21.98
CA ILE A 239 35.34 -20.50 21.27
C ILE A 239 36.32 -21.65 21.01
N THR A 240 36.40 -22.08 19.77
CA THR A 240 37.28 -23.17 19.33
C THR A 240 38.56 -22.60 18.75
N ASN A 241 39.66 -23.37 18.85
CA ASN A 241 40.88 -23.01 18.18
C ASN A 241 41.38 -24.19 17.33
N GLN A 242 42.06 -23.87 16.23
CA GLN A 242 42.76 -24.82 15.39
C GLN A 242 44.21 -24.40 15.32
N ASN A 243 45.12 -25.35 15.60
CA ASN A 243 46.55 -25.10 15.58
C ASN A 243 46.97 -24.46 14.25
N ASN A 244 47.75 -23.38 14.35
CA ASN A 244 48.26 -22.56 13.24
C ASN A 244 47.23 -21.84 12.38
N THR A 245 45.91 -21.95 12.70
CA THR A 245 44.85 -21.26 11.96
C THR A 245 44.26 -20.10 12.77
N GLY A 246 44.06 -20.29 14.07
CA GLY A 246 43.51 -19.26 14.94
C GLY A 246 42.25 -19.68 15.72
N TYR A 247 41.41 -18.72 16.03
CA TYR A 247 40.23 -18.88 16.85
C TYR A 247 38.97 -18.53 16.07
N LYS A 248 37.86 -19.21 16.36
CA LYS A 248 36.53 -18.87 15.89
C LYS A 248 35.50 -19.04 17.00
N ILE A 249 34.33 -18.36 16.85
CA ILE A 249 33.18 -18.61 17.67
C ILE A 249 32.17 -19.49 16.95
N GLU A 250 31.54 -20.39 17.68
CA GLU A 250 30.58 -21.34 17.09
C GLU A 250 29.21 -20.68 16.94
N LEU A 251 28.79 -20.48 15.71
CA LEU A 251 27.46 -19.97 15.34
C LEU A 251 26.44 -21.09 15.38
N PHE A 252 25.15 -20.70 15.58
CA PHE A 252 24.02 -21.64 15.55
C PHE A 252 23.69 -22.09 14.14
#